data_89212e5383b9200490211817af401f23
#
_entry.id   89212e5383b9200490211817af401f23
#
_cell.length_a   1.000
_cell.length_b   1.000
_cell.length_c   1.000
_cell.angle_alpha   90.00
_cell.angle_beta   90.00
_cell.angle_gamma   90.00
#
_symmetry.space_group_name_H-M   'P 1'
#
loop_
_entity.id
_entity.type
_entity.pdbx_description
1 polymer ?
#
loop_
_entity_poly.entity_id
_entity_poly.type
_entity_poly.pdbx_seq_one_letter_code
_entity_poly.pdbx_strand_id
1 'polypeptide(L)'
;MNQQTPTTEFDTFGEQNFANKPKQSKWDKILNILLVAVLIVLVTTIVVKAFFVTNVVVSGDSMFPTYADGAVVSVDRNATEKDVKRGDVVVFYLSNPTWLKRHFDFFPKMDGTNDEHRLLIKRVVATAGEQIWVEQVDSKYKVMVKTLDGQIVGEWYTAMGDSAKDESIIDETQFYISPYMLHRLASYTKDKPYTIPQGHFFAMGDNRDVSHDSRANDIGDVPYENLFGKVMH
;
A
#
# COMPACT_ATOMS: atom_id res chain seq x y z
N MET A 1 -35.34 -7.74 96.68
CA MET A 1 -35.15 -6.86 95.54
C MET A 1 -34.08 -7.43 94.65
N ASN A 2 -34.50 -8.26 93.64
CA ASN A 2 -33.60 -8.84 92.63
C ASN A 2 -33.67 -7.99 91.37
N GLN A 3 -32.59 -7.38 91.02
CA GLN A 3 -32.44 -6.78 89.69
C GLN A 3 -31.79 -7.76 88.76
N GLN A 4 -32.57 -8.22 87.78
CA GLN A 4 -32.09 -8.96 86.62
C GLN A 4 -31.60 -7.93 85.61
N THR A 5 -30.35 -8.03 85.22
CA THR A 5 -29.76 -7.39 84.05
C THR A 5 -30.15 -8.11 82.81
N PRO A 6 -30.55 -7.44 81.67
CA PRO A 6 -30.80 -8.10 80.42
C PRO A 6 -29.46 -8.32 79.69
N THR A 7 -29.20 -9.59 79.39
CA THR A 7 -28.13 -10.00 78.44
C THR A 7 -28.55 -9.62 77.01
N THR A 8 -27.86 -8.67 76.42
CA THR A 8 -27.99 -8.42 74.99
C THR A 8 -27.35 -9.56 74.21
N GLU A 9 -28.19 -10.32 73.55
CA GLU A 9 -27.81 -11.27 72.49
C GLU A 9 -27.24 -10.51 71.31
N PHE A 10 -25.93 -10.64 71.07
CA PHE A 10 -25.30 -10.20 69.80
C PHE A 10 -25.63 -11.27 68.76
N ASP A 11 -26.55 -10.96 67.86
CA ASP A 11 -26.78 -11.71 66.65
C ASP A 11 -25.50 -11.76 65.85
N THR A 12 -24.89 -12.90 65.78
CA THR A 12 -23.83 -13.26 64.84
C THR A 12 -24.46 -13.26 63.45
N PHE A 13 -24.27 -12.13 62.73
CA PHE A 13 -24.54 -12.09 61.28
C PHE A 13 -23.78 -13.19 60.60
N GLY A 14 -24.57 -14.11 60.02
CA GLY A 14 -24.13 -15.36 59.46
C GLY A 14 -23.00 -15.20 58.45
N GLU A 15 -22.01 -16.03 58.60
CA GLU A 15 -21.06 -16.37 57.58
C GLU A 15 -21.81 -16.74 56.27
N GLN A 16 -21.90 -15.80 55.35
CA GLN A 16 -22.39 -16.12 54.01
C GLN A 16 -21.45 -17.13 53.43
N ASN A 17 -21.97 -18.34 53.28
CA ASN A 17 -21.34 -19.44 52.56
C ASN A 17 -20.93 -19.02 51.15
N PHE A 18 -19.71 -18.52 51.00
CA PHE A 18 -19.04 -18.34 49.70
C PHE A 18 -18.53 -19.70 49.13
N ALA A 19 -19.16 -20.79 49.54
CA ALA A 19 -18.77 -22.11 49.11
C ALA A 19 -19.87 -22.69 48.21
N ASN A 20 -19.69 -22.56 46.93
CA ASN A 20 -19.88 -23.58 45.91
C ASN A 20 -19.85 -22.91 44.52
N LYS A 21 -18.65 -22.65 44.02
CA LYS A 21 -18.53 -22.53 42.57
C LYS A 21 -19.03 -23.81 41.94
N PRO A 22 -20.01 -23.79 41.04
CA PRO A 22 -20.53 -24.99 40.41
C PRO A 22 -19.38 -25.74 39.75
N LYS A 23 -19.26 -27.01 39.99
CA LYS A 23 -18.23 -27.87 39.38
C LYS A 23 -18.40 -27.79 37.88
N GLN A 24 -17.44 -27.14 37.18
CA GLN A 24 -17.48 -26.99 35.73
C GLN A 24 -17.62 -28.36 35.07
N SER A 25 -18.65 -28.50 34.26
CA SER A 25 -18.87 -29.68 33.43
C SER A 25 -17.69 -29.90 32.47
N LYS A 26 -17.44 -31.16 32.10
CA LYS A 26 -16.46 -31.42 31.02
C LYS A 26 -16.80 -30.65 29.73
N TRP A 27 -18.06 -30.46 29.46
CA TRP A 27 -18.56 -29.69 28.33
C TRP A 27 -18.24 -28.21 28.44
N ASP A 28 -18.30 -27.59 29.62
CA ASP A 28 -17.94 -26.17 29.82
C ASP A 28 -16.44 -25.94 29.56
N LYS A 29 -15.61 -26.92 29.95
CA LYS A 29 -14.16 -26.85 29.66
C LYS A 29 -13.87 -26.97 28.17
N ILE A 30 -14.54 -27.89 27.47
CA ILE A 30 -14.41 -28.08 26.04
C ILE A 30 -14.87 -26.80 25.30
N LEU A 31 -16.02 -26.25 25.69
CA LEU A 31 -16.56 -25.01 25.11
C LEU A 31 -15.60 -23.84 25.33
N ASN A 32 -15.04 -23.67 26.52
CA ASN A 32 -14.07 -22.63 26.82
C ASN A 32 -12.78 -22.80 26.01
N ILE A 33 -12.28 -24.00 25.81
CA ILE A 33 -11.10 -24.28 24.98
C ILE A 33 -11.39 -23.89 23.51
N LEU A 34 -12.56 -24.29 23.00
CA LEU A 34 -13.00 -23.92 21.65
C LEU A 34 -13.12 -22.40 21.47
N LEU A 35 -13.71 -21.72 22.44
CA LEU A 35 -13.87 -20.26 22.43
C LEU A 35 -12.52 -19.54 22.44
N VAL A 36 -11.58 -19.99 23.26
CA VAL A 36 -10.21 -19.47 23.30
C VAL A 36 -9.49 -19.74 21.97
N ALA A 37 -9.64 -20.92 21.40
CA ALA A 37 -9.04 -21.26 20.10
C ALA A 37 -9.58 -20.35 18.98
N VAL A 38 -10.89 -20.13 18.92
CA VAL A 38 -11.52 -19.20 17.97
C VAL A 38 -11.02 -17.77 18.17
N LEU A 39 -10.91 -17.33 19.43
CA LEU A 39 -10.39 -16.01 19.74
C LEU A 39 -8.94 -15.83 19.28
N ILE A 40 -8.09 -16.84 19.51
CA ILE A 40 -6.69 -16.83 19.04
C ILE A 40 -6.64 -16.73 17.52
N VAL A 41 -7.42 -17.53 16.78
CA VAL A 41 -7.48 -17.49 15.32
C VAL A 41 -7.95 -16.12 14.84
N LEU A 42 -8.98 -15.55 15.48
CA LEU A 42 -9.50 -14.22 15.12
C LEU A 42 -8.44 -13.14 15.33
N VAL A 43 -7.81 -13.11 16.50
CA VAL A 43 -6.76 -12.14 16.82
C VAL A 43 -5.58 -12.30 15.89
N THR A 44 -5.13 -13.52 15.62
CA THR A 44 -4.03 -13.80 14.69
C THR A 44 -4.36 -13.30 13.28
N THR A 45 -5.60 -13.53 12.80
CA THR A 45 -6.05 -13.07 11.48
C THR A 45 -6.07 -11.54 11.40
N ILE A 46 -6.54 -10.85 12.44
CA ILE A 46 -6.55 -9.39 12.50
C ILE A 46 -5.12 -8.84 12.50
N VAL A 47 -4.24 -9.41 13.32
CA VAL A 47 -2.83 -8.99 13.40
C VAL A 47 -2.14 -9.21 12.06
N VAL A 48 -2.28 -10.38 11.43
CA VAL A 48 -1.70 -10.68 10.12
C VAL A 48 -2.19 -9.67 9.08
N LYS A 49 -3.51 -9.45 8.99
CA LYS A 49 -4.06 -8.45 8.04
C LYS A 49 -3.52 -7.04 8.31
N ALA A 50 -3.46 -6.62 9.56
CA ALA A 50 -2.97 -5.28 9.92
C ALA A 50 -1.50 -5.08 9.55
N PHE A 51 -0.67 -6.13 9.60
CA PHE A 51 0.74 -6.04 9.23
C PHE A 51 1.00 -6.10 7.72
N PHE A 52 0.18 -6.83 6.97
CA PHE A 52 0.46 -7.20 5.59
C PHE A 52 -0.40 -6.47 4.56
N VAL A 53 -1.59 -6.05 4.93
CA VAL A 53 -2.49 -5.31 4.04
C VAL A 53 -2.97 -4.05 4.74
N THR A 54 -2.82 -2.92 4.07
CA THR A 54 -3.37 -1.65 4.56
C THR A 54 -4.17 -0.96 3.48
N ASN A 55 -5.14 -0.15 3.88
CA ASN A 55 -5.90 0.69 2.98
C ASN A 55 -5.30 2.09 2.97
N VAL A 56 -5.13 2.64 1.77
CA VAL A 56 -4.62 3.98 1.54
C VAL A 56 -5.67 4.77 0.78
N VAL A 57 -5.91 6.00 1.20
CA VAL A 57 -6.78 6.93 0.48
C VAL A 57 -5.94 7.70 -0.52
N VAL A 58 -6.31 7.62 -1.80
CA VAL A 58 -5.65 8.38 -2.87
C VAL A 58 -5.95 9.87 -2.69
N SER A 59 -4.92 10.71 -2.75
CA SER A 59 -5.08 12.16 -2.68
C SER A 59 -4.58 12.81 -3.96
N GLY A 60 -5.45 13.61 -4.58
CA GLY A 60 -5.20 14.31 -5.82
C GLY A 60 -5.44 13.47 -7.07
N ASP A 61 -5.33 14.14 -8.23
CA ASP A 61 -5.75 13.60 -9.54
C ASP A 61 -4.62 12.94 -10.34
N SER A 62 -3.46 12.71 -9.73
CA SER A 62 -2.28 12.20 -10.45
C SER A 62 -2.45 10.79 -11.04
N MET A 63 -3.40 10.01 -10.53
CA MET A 63 -3.72 8.65 -11.00
C MET A 63 -5.05 8.56 -11.76
N PHE A 64 -5.71 9.69 -12.02
CA PHE A 64 -6.91 9.70 -12.84
C PHE A 64 -6.58 9.29 -14.30
N PRO A 65 -7.41 8.50 -14.99
CA PRO A 65 -8.74 8.03 -14.59
C PRO A 65 -8.73 6.72 -13.76
N THR A 66 -7.59 6.08 -13.57
CA THR A 66 -7.49 4.78 -12.88
C THR A 66 -7.99 4.88 -11.44
N TYR A 67 -7.55 5.90 -10.72
CA TYR A 67 -8.01 6.23 -9.37
C TYR A 67 -8.34 7.71 -9.27
N ALA A 68 -9.57 8.01 -8.86
CA ALA A 68 -10.00 9.36 -8.55
C ALA A 68 -9.51 9.80 -7.16
N ASP A 69 -9.51 11.12 -6.93
CA ASP A 69 -9.29 11.67 -5.59
C ASP A 69 -10.28 11.08 -4.59
N GLY A 70 -9.82 10.71 -3.40
CA GLY A 70 -10.60 10.05 -2.37
C GLY A 70 -10.82 8.53 -2.55
N ALA A 71 -10.35 7.93 -3.64
CA ALA A 71 -10.45 6.48 -3.84
C ALA A 71 -9.67 5.73 -2.75
N VAL A 72 -10.22 4.62 -2.28
CA VAL A 72 -9.57 3.74 -1.29
C VAL A 72 -8.98 2.54 -2.00
N VAL A 73 -7.68 2.33 -1.86
CA VAL A 73 -6.95 1.20 -2.43
C VAL A 73 -6.35 0.31 -1.35
N SER A 74 -6.40 -1.00 -1.55
CA SER A 74 -5.73 -1.97 -0.68
C SER A 74 -4.29 -2.17 -1.15
N VAL A 75 -3.34 -2.12 -0.23
CA VAL A 75 -1.91 -2.17 -0.49
C VAL A 75 -1.29 -3.35 0.23
N ASP A 76 -0.61 -4.23 -0.51
CA ASP A 76 0.24 -5.29 0.04
C ASP A 76 1.58 -4.69 0.46
N ARG A 77 1.82 -4.68 1.76
CA ARG A 77 3.04 -4.14 2.38
C ARG A 77 4.22 -5.12 2.37
N ASN A 78 3.99 -6.37 2.00
CA ASN A 78 5.07 -7.36 1.86
C ASN A 78 5.74 -7.32 0.50
N ALA A 79 5.17 -6.57 -0.44
CA ALA A 79 5.74 -6.47 -1.77
C ALA A 79 7.20 -6.01 -1.70
N THR A 80 8.05 -6.73 -2.39
CA THR A 80 9.49 -6.49 -2.53
C THR A 80 9.83 -6.18 -3.98
N GLU A 81 11.08 -5.86 -4.28
CA GLU A 81 11.57 -5.69 -5.65
C GLU A 81 11.14 -6.82 -6.59
N LYS A 82 11.13 -8.08 -6.12
CA LYS A 82 10.77 -9.25 -6.93
C LYS A 82 9.30 -9.33 -7.30
N ASP A 83 8.45 -8.67 -6.51
CA ASP A 83 6.99 -8.68 -6.66
C ASP A 83 6.50 -7.52 -7.53
N VAL A 84 7.35 -6.50 -7.73
CA VAL A 84 7.02 -5.30 -8.51
C VAL A 84 7.41 -5.49 -9.96
N LYS A 85 6.44 -5.29 -10.84
CA LYS A 85 6.59 -5.41 -12.29
C LYS A 85 6.11 -4.13 -12.97
N ARG A 86 6.51 -3.95 -14.23
CA ARG A 86 5.91 -2.91 -15.08
C ARG A 86 4.39 -3.03 -15.11
N GLY A 87 3.72 -1.90 -15.07
CA GLY A 87 2.26 -1.82 -15.03
C GLY A 87 1.67 -1.87 -13.61
N ASP A 88 2.38 -2.37 -12.62
CA ASP A 88 1.90 -2.37 -11.25
C ASP A 88 1.74 -0.94 -10.71
N VAL A 89 0.69 -0.73 -9.93
CA VAL A 89 0.54 0.49 -9.16
C VAL A 89 1.16 0.28 -7.78
N VAL A 90 2.04 1.19 -7.40
CA VAL A 90 2.78 1.12 -6.15
C VAL A 90 2.60 2.38 -5.32
N VAL A 91 2.72 2.22 -4.02
CA VAL A 91 2.80 3.32 -3.06
C VAL A 91 4.22 3.34 -2.52
N PHE A 92 4.84 4.51 -2.47
CA PHE A 92 6.21 4.66 -1.99
C PHE A 92 6.42 5.99 -1.27
N TYR A 93 7.43 6.04 -0.41
CA TYR A 93 7.85 7.26 0.27
C TYR A 93 8.70 8.13 -0.67
N LEU A 94 8.49 9.43 -0.62
CA LEU A 94 9.31 10.38 -1.39
C LEU A 94 10.77 10.39 -0.93
N SER A 95 11.01 10.19 0.38
CA SER A 95 12.34 10.04 0.95
C SER A 95 12.44 8.74 1.75
N ASN A 96 13.68 8.25 1.94
CA ASN A 96 13.92 6.97 2.65
C ASN A 96 13.30 6.99 4.05
N PRO A 97 12.29 6.15 4.34
CA PRO A 97 11.66 6.12 5.65
C PRO A 97 12.58 5.45 6.67
N THR A 98 12.49 5.89 7.93
CA THR A 98 13.14 5.14 9.01
C THR A 98 12.52 3.74 9.10
N TRP A 99 13.32 2.74 9.56
CA TRP A 99 12.84 1.37 9.73
C TRP A 99 11.55 1.30 10.55
N LEU A 100 11.45 2.09 11.63
CA LEU A 100 10.27 2.14 12.49
C LEU A 100 9.03 2.62 11.73
N LYS A 101 9.16 3.69 10.95
CA LYS A 101 8.05 4.23 10.16
C LYS A 101 7.59 3.22 9.10
N ARG A 102 8.52 2.59 8.42
CA ARG A 102 8.20 1.58 7.39
C ARG A 102 7.38 0.41 7.93
N HIS A 103 7.63 -0.05 9.18
CA HIS A 103 6.96 -1.24 9.74
C HIS A 103 5.73 -0.92 10.59
N PHE A 104 5.66 0.26 11.20
CA PHE A 104 4.60 0.63 12.14
C PHE A 104 3.69 1.77 11.66
N ASP A 105 3.82 2.20 10.40
CA ASP A 105 2.88 3.16 9.81
C ASP A 105 1.60 2.41 9.39
N PHE A 106 0.69 2.22 10.33
CA PHE A 106 -0.58 1.52 10.10
C PHE A 106 -1.66 2.39 9.45
N PHE A 107 -1.50 3.71 9.49
CA PHE A 107 -2.45 4.68 8.98
C PHE A 107 -1.72 5.78 8.19
N PRO A 108 -1.06 5.42 7.10
CA PRO A 108 -0.31 6.38 6.32
C PRO A 108 -1.26 7.42 5.72
N LYS A 109 -0.94 8.70 5.90
CA LYS A 109 -1.67 9.79 5.25
C LYS A 109 -0.98 10.16 3.96
N MET A 110 -1.74 10.18 2.88
CA MET A 110 -1.35 10.76 1.60
C MET A 110 -1.84 12.22 1.55
N ASP A 111 -1.54 13.00 2.61
CA ASP A 111 -1.87 14.41 2.59
C ASP A 111 -0.84 15.19 1.78
N GLY A 112 -1.29 16.24 1.11
CA GLY A 112 -0.47 17.07 0.25
C GLY A 112 0.55 17.95 0.99
N THR A 113 0.86 17.67 2.26
CA THR A 113 1.83 18.42 3.04
C THR A 113 3.26 18.12 2.58
N ASN A 114 4.15 19.10 2.65
CA ASN A 114 5.58 18.99 2.29
C ASN A 114 6.37 18.17 3.33
N ASP A 115 5.80 17.09 3.86
CA ASP A 115 6.49 16.21 4.79
C ASP A 115 7.50 15.34 4.00
N GLU A 116 8.73 15.25 4.49
CA GLU A 116 9.81 14.40 3.94
C GLU A 116 9.38 12.92 3.81
N HIS A 117 8.35 12.52 4.50
CA HIS A 117 7.80 11.18 4.48
C HIS A 117 6.48 11.04 3.72
N ARG A 118 6.23 11.96 2.79
CA ARG A 118 5.05 11.92 1.93
C ARG A 118 5.01 10.64 1.12
N LEU A 119 3.83 10.00 1.12
CA LEU A 119 3.54 8.86 0.26
C LEU A 119 3.05 9.34 -1.11
N LEU A 120 3.53 8.69 -2.13
CA LEU A 120 3.07 8.85 -3.51
C LEU A 120 2.52 7.53 -4.02
N ILE A 121 1.44 7.61 -4.80
CA ILE A 121 0.90 6.48 -5.56
C ILE A 121 1.17 6.73 -7.04
N LYS A 122 1.84 5.77 -7.71
CA LYS A 122 2.21 5.87 -9.12
C LYS A 122 2.24 4.49 -9.77
N ARG A 123 2.22 4.48 -11.11
CA ARG A 123 2.39 3.27 -11.90
C ARG A 123 3.84 3.06 -12.28
N VAL A 124 4.32 1.83 -12.13
CA VAL A 124 5.66 1.42 -12.56
C VAL A 124 5.71 1.36 -14.08
N VAL A 125 6.56 2.17 -14.67
CA VAL A 125 6.80 2.27 -16.11
C VAL A 125 7.96 1.40 -16.55
N ALA A 126 9.01 1.34 -15.72
CA ALA A 126 10.18 0.51 -15.96
C ALA A 126 10.83 0.07 -14.65
N THR A 127 11.46 -1.09 -14.68
CA THR A 127 12.19 -1.69 -13.56
C THR A 127 13.70 -1.72 -13.82
N ALA A 128 14.46 -2.09 -12.83
CA ALA A 128 15.93 -2.15 -12.88
C ALA A 128 16.46 -2.84 -14.15
N GLY A 129 17.37 -2.20 -14.85
CA GLY A 129 18.01 -2.69 -16.08
C GLY A 129 17.23 -2.46 -17.37
N GLU A 130 15.94 -2.15 -17.31
CA GLU A 130 15.16 -1.75 -18.48
C GLU A 130 15.59 -0.37 -18.98
N GLN A 131 15.36 -0.10 -20.27
CA GLN A 131 15.71 1.18 -20.90
C GLN A 131 14.45 1.90 -21.34
N ILE A 132 14.42 3.23 -21.10
CA ILE A 132 13.30 4.08 -21.48
C ILE A 132 13.76 5.23 -22.37
N TRP A 133 12.88 5.66 -23.29
CA TRP A 133 13.01 6.87 -24.09
C TRP A 133 11.62 7.36 -24.50
N VAL A 134 11.56 8.52 -25.13
CA VAL A 134 10.31 9.05 -25.69
C VAL A 134 10.33 9.05 -27.20
N GLU A 135 9.17 8.79 -27.80
CA GLU A 135 8.91 8.96 -29.22
C GLU A 135 7.78 9.98 -29.41
N GLN A 136 7.98 10.88 -30.36
CA GLN A 136 6.95 11.86 -30.69
C GLN A 136 5.82 11.20 -31.49
N VAL A 137 4.58 11.48 -31.09
CA VAL A 137 3.36 11.09 -31.80
C VAL A 137 2.52 12.35 -31.93
N ASP A 138 2.40 12.87 -33.14
CA ASP A 138 1.77 14.17 -33.43
C ASP A 138 2.33 15.30 -32.55
N SER A 139 1.50 15.91 -31.72
CA SER A 139 1.87 17.01 -30.81
C SER A 139 2.28 16.55 -29.41
N LYS A 140 2.26 15.25 -29.14
CA LYS A 140 2.56 14.65 -27.82
C LYS A 140 3.68 13.61 -27.92
N TYR A 141 4.02 13.01 -26.82
CA TYR A 141 5.06 12.01 -26.70
C TYR A 141 4.55 10.75 -25.98
N LYS A 142 4.98 9.59 -26.43
CA LYS A 142 4.79 8.33 -25.73
C LYS A 142 6.11 7.83 -25.17
N VAL A 143 6.05 7.13 -24.05
CA VAL A 143 7.22 6.45 -23.47
C VAL A 143 7.34 5.08 -24.10
N MET A 144 8.56 4.76 -24.53
CA MET A 144 8.96 3.44 -25.03
C MET A 144 9.85 2.77 -23.99
N VAL A 145 9.71 1.47 -23.87
CA VAL A 145 10.50 0.64 -22.96
C VAL A 145 11.15 -0.49 -23.74
N LYS A 146 12.46 -0.65 -23.56
CA LYS A 146 13.17 -1.86 -23.96
C LYS A 146 13.34 -2.74 -22.73
N THR A 147 12.73 -3.90 -22.78
CA THR A 147 12.70 -4.89 -21.72
C THR A 147 14.03 -5.63 -21.57
N LEU A 148 14.21 -6.36 -20.47
CA LEU A 148 15.43 -7.15 -20.23
C LEU A 148 15.66 -8.26 -21.27
N ASP A 149 14.60 -8.79 -21.89
CA ASP A 149 14.65 -9.75 -22.98
C ASP A 149 14.81 -9.10 -24.37
N GLY A 150 14.95 -7.77 -24.41
CA GLY A 150 15.24 -7.00 -25.59
C GLY A 150 14.03 -6.59 -26.43
N GLN A 151 12.81 -6.88 -25.99
CA GLN A 151 11.60 -6.42 -26.66
C GLN A 151 11.43 -4.91 -26.50
N ILE A 152 10.90 -4.25 -27.53
CA ILE A 152 10.54 -2.83 -27.47
C ILE A 152 9.03 -2.73 -27.43
N VAL A 153 8.51 -2.16 -26.36
CA VAL A 153 7.07 -1.99 -26.12
C VAL A 153 6.74 -0.55 -25.78
N GLY A 154 5.55 -0.11 -26.12
CA GLY A 154 5.01 1.13 -25.58
C GLY A 154 4.68 0.92 -24.10
N GLU A 155 4.89 1.95 -23.30
CA GLU A 155 4.59 1.89 -21.88
C GLU A 155 3.14 1.48 -21.58
N TRP A 156 2.17 1.99 -22.35
CA TRP A 156 0.76 1.69 -22.22
C TRP A 156 0.45 0.19 -22.25
N TYR A 157 1.21 -0.59 -23.02
CA TYR A 157 1.02 -2.04 -23.13
C TYR A 157 1.22 -2.76 -21.79
N THR A 158 1.99 -2.19 -20.90
CA THR A 158 2.27 -2.77 -19.59
C THR A 158 1.34 -2.30 -18.48
N ALA A 159 0.66 -1.17 -18.67
CA ALA A 159 -0.33 -0.69 -17.72
C ALA A 159 -1.56 -1.59 -17.61
N MET A 160 -1.77 -2.46 -18.58
CA MET A 160 -2.97 -3.30 -18.69
C MET A 160 -2.82 -4.67 -18.04
N GLY A 161 -1.58 -5.14 -17.73
CA GLY A 161 -1.32 -6.47 -17.15
C GLY A 161 -2.00 -7.59 -17.95
N ASP A 162 -2.36 -8.68 -17.27
CA ASP A 162 -3.13 -9.78 -17.90
C ASP A 162 -4.57 -9.41 -18.26
N SER A 163 -5.05 -8.24 -17.80
CA SER A 163 -6.35 -7.68 -18.18
C SER A 163 -6.36 -7.06 -19.59
N ALA A 164 -5.22 -6.98 -20.24
CA ALA A 164 -5.06 -6.49 -21.63
C ALA A 164 -5.82 -7.29 -22.70
N LYS A 165 -6.57 -8.31 -22.30
CA LYS A 165 -7.40 -9.09 -23.21
C LYS A 165 -8.65 -8.34 -23.71
N ASP A 166 -8.96 -7.18 -23.14
CA ASP A 166 -10.05 -6.33 -23.60
C ASP A 166 -9.48 -5.01 -24.14
N GLU A 167 -8.91 -5.07 -25.35
CA GLU A 167 -8.34 -3.93 -26.07
C GLU A 167 -9.35 -2.78 -26.34
N SER A 168 -10.62 -2.99 -25.98
CA SER A 168 -11.73 -2.09 -26.34
C SER A 168 -11.91 -0.90 -25.40
N ILE A 169 -11.21 -0.83 -24.26
CA ILE A 169 -11.58 0.08 -23.15
C ILE A 169 -10.55 1.16 -22.84
N ILE A 170 -9.30 1.05 -23.28
CA ILE A 170 -8.26 2.03 -22.93
C ILE A 170 -7.76 2.73 -24.20
N ASP A 171 -8.07 4.01 -24.29
CA ASP A 171 -7.46 4.90 -25.26
C ASP A 171 -5.98 5.11 -24.86
N GLU A 172 -5.06 4.57 -25.66
CA GLU A 172 -3.60 4.69 -25.41
C GLU A 172 -3.17 6.16 -25.32
N THR A 173 -3.93 7.07 -25.92
CA THR A 173 -3.61 8.51 -25.96
C THR A 173 -3.68 9.15 -24.57
N GLN A 174 -4.36 8.53 -23.60
CA GLN A 174 -4.37 9.01 -22.21
C GLN A 174 -2.97 8.96 -21.55
N PHE A 175 -2.09 8.10 -22.04
CA PHE A 175 -0.70 7.98 -21.55
C PHE A 175 0.28 8.86 -22.33
N TYR A 176 -0.19 9.63 -23.29
CA TYR A 176 0.65 10.55 -24.04
C TYR A 176 0.96 11.80 -23.22
N ILE A 177 2.20 12.23 -23.30
CA ILE A 177 2.76 13.32 -22.49
C ILE A 177 2.83 14.58 -23.33
N SER A 178 2.32 15.67 -22.79
CA SER A 178 2.51 17.00 -23.40
C SER A 178 3.98 17.43 -23.35
N PRO A 179 4.49 18.18 -24.34
CA PRO A 179 5.91 18.57 -24.40
C PRO A 179 6.44 19.20 -23.10
N TYR A 180 5.63 20.04 -22.45
CA TYR A 180 6.01 20.74 -21.21
C TYR A 180 6.08 19.81 -19.97
N MET A 181 5.54 18.60 -20.06
CA MET A 181 5.54 17.62 -18.97
C MET A 181 6.58 16.50 -19.15
N LEU A 182 7.42 16.59 -20.18
CA LEU A 182 8.48 15.60 -20.41
C LEU A 182 9.56 15.65 -19.32
N HIS A 183 9.87 16.83 -18.79
CA HIS A 183 10.94 17.03 -17.82
C HIS A 183 12.25 16.34 -18.26
N ARG A 184 12.84 15.49 -17.40
CA ARG A 184 14.09 14.76 -17.73
C ARG A 184 13.93 13.78 -18.90
N LEU A 185 12.73 13.30 -19.20
CA LEU A 185 12.50 12.39 -20.33
C LEU A 185 12.84 13.02 -21.68
N ALA A 186 12.78 14.35 -21.82
CA ALA A 186 13.14 15.05 -23.04
C ALA A 186 14.57 14.77 -23.51
N SER A 187 15.44 14.31 -22.60
CA SER A 187 16.86 13.99 -22.90
C SER A 187 17.06 12.55 -23.38
N TYR A 188 16.03 11.70 -23.35
CA TYR A 188 16.13 10.27 -23.64
C TYR A 188 15.51 9.97 -24.98
N THR A 189 16.33 9.53 -25.93
CA THR A 189 15.95 9.15 -27.28
C THR A 189 16.24 7.69 -27.53
N LYS A 190 15.71 7.13 -28.62
CA LYS A 190 15.98 5.75 -29.04
C LYS A 190 17.48 5.45 -29.17
N ASP A 191 18.27 6.43 -29.64
CA ASP A 191 19.73 6.31 -29.81
C ASP A 191 20.48 6.54 -28.48
N LYS A 192 19.83 7.19 -27.52
CA LYS A 192 20.37 7.47 -26.19
C LYS A 192 19.30 7.19 -25.12
N PRO A 193 18.93 5.91 -24.94
CA PRO A 193 17.93 5.55 -23.94
C PRO A 193 18.50 5.70 -22.53
N TYR A 194 17.61 5.88 -21.57
CA TYR A 194 17.97 5.89 -20.16
C TYR A 194 17.79 4.49 -19.59
N THR A 195 18.82 3.95 -18.92
CA THR A 195 18.76 2.66 -18.24
C THR A 195 18.42 2.86 -16.77
N ILE A 196 17.39 2.19 -16.29
CA ILE A 196 16.99 2.24 -14.88
C ILE A 196 18.07 1.58 -14.03
N PRO A 197 18.60 2.26 -13.00
CA PRO A 197 19.62 1.72 -12.11
C PRO A 197 19.15 0.46 -11.37
N GLN A 198 20.11 -0.39 -10.99
CA GLN A 198 19.81 -1.55 -10.13
C GLN A 198 19.24 -1.08 -8.79
N GLY A 199 18.27 -1.83 -8.26
CA GLY A 199 17.59 -1.48 -7.01
C GLY A 199 16.60 -0.32 -7.11
N HIS A 200 16.27 0.15 -8.35
CA HIS A 200 15.35 1.27 -8.58
C HIS A 200 14.26 0.89 -9.58
N PHE A 201 13.19 1.66 -9.57
CA PHE A 201 12.14 1.64 -10.59
C PHE A 201 11.79 3.07 -11.02
N PHE A 202 11.21 3.20 -12.19
CA PHE A 202 10.69 4.45 -12.72
C PHE A 202 9.18 4.40 -12.70
N ALA A 203 8.54 5.36 -12.02
CA ALA A 203 7.09 5.36 -11.85
C ALA A 203 6.49 6.70 -12.28
N MET A 204 5.33 6.64 -12.93
CA MET A 204 4.60 7.82 -13.40
C MET A 204 3.13 7.74 -12.99
N GLY A 205 2.51 8.90 -12.81
CA GLY A 205 1.06 8.96 -12.65
C GLY A 205 0.33 8.72 -13.97
N ASP A 206 -0.86 8.14 -13.90
CA ASP A 206 -1.67 7.88 -15.09
C ASP A 206 -2.20 9.18 -15.72
N ASN A 207 -2.41 10.21 -14.90
CA ASN A 207 -2.67 11.57 -15.38
C ASN A 207 -1.36 12.28 -15.73
N ARG A 208 -0.87 12.03 -16.94
CA ARG A 208 0.45 12.45 -17.42
C ARG A 208 0.71 13.92 -17.37
N ASP A 209 -0.30 14.72 -17.63
CA ASP A 209 -0.19 16.17 -17.74
C ASP A 209 -0.37 16.89 -16.38
N VAL A 210 -0.64 16.15 -15.30
CA VAL A 210 -0.82 16.71 -13.94
C VAL A 210 0.15 16.10 -12.93
N SER A 211 0.61 14.86 -13.17
CA SER A 211 1.39 14.12 -12.19
C SER A 211 2.79 14.66 -11.98
N HIS A 212 3.16 14.84 -10.71
CA HIS A 212 4.55 15.00 -10.27
C HIS A 212 5.09 13.63 -9.89
N ASP A 213 6.10 13.13 -10.61
CA ASP A 213 6.56 11.76 -10.55
C ASP A 213 8.03 11.60 -11.00
N SER A 214 8.49 10.39 -11.31
CA SER A 214 9.88 10.11 -11.69
C SER A 214 10.44 10.94 -12.85
N ARG A 215 9.61 11.65 -13.61
CA ARG A 215 10.04 12.60 -14.63
C ARG A 215 10.70 13.83 -14.03
N ALA A 216 10.27 14.24 -12.84
CA ALA A 216 10.80 15.39 -12.13
C ALA A 216 12.16 15.05 -11.49
N ASN A 217 13.08 16.00 -11.47
CA ASN A 217 14.44 15.78 -10.97
C ASN A 217 14.51 15.55 -9.46
N ASP A 218 13.56 16.08 -8.72
CA ASP A 218 13.45 15.94 -7.25
C ASP A 218 12.88 14.58 -6.79
N ILE A 219 12.23 13.85 -7.70
CA ILE A 219 11.78 12.47 -7.45
C ILE A 219 12.75 11.48 -8.09
N GLY A 220 12.96 11.59 -9.39
CA GLY A 220 13.89 10.73 -10.14
C GLY A 220 13.50 9.24 -10.09
N ASP A 221 14.51 8.39 -10.16
CA ASP A 221 14.34 6.94 -9.99
C ASP A 221 14.08 6.62 -8.52
N VAL A 222 13.09 5.79 -8.26
CA VAL A 222 12.65 5.45 -6.90
C VAL A 222 13.38 4.20 -6.44
N PRO A 223 14.18 4.26 -5.35
CA PRO A 223 14.80 3.06 -4.80
C PRO A 223 13.73 2.15 -4.17
N TYR A 224 13.90 0.84 -4.32
CA TYR A 224 12.95 -0.14 -3.73
C TYR A 224 12.91 -0.06 -2.20
N GLU A 225 13.92 0.49 -1.57
CA GLU A 225 13.89 0.75 -0.11
C GLU A 225 12.83 1.77 0.29
N ASN A 226 12.37 2.61 -0.64
CA ASN A 226 11.27 3.56 -0.44
C ASN A 226 9.88 2.93 -0.67
N LEU A 227 9.81 1.71 -1.17
CA LEU A 227 8.54 1.04 -1.44
C LEU A 227 7.75 0.87 -0.14
N PHE A 228 6.54 1.41 -0.08
CA PHE A 228 5.58 1.18 0.99
C PHE A 228 4.80 -0.10 0.73
N GLY A 229 4.41 -0.33 -0.53
CA GLY A 229 3.73 -1.55 -0.94
C GLY A 229 3.15 -1.44 -2.35
N LYS A 230 2.55 -2.56 -2.79
CA LYS A 230 1.93 -2.72 -4.09
C LYS A 230 0.41 -2.72 -3.96
N VAL A 231 -0.27 -1.96 -4.81
CA VAL A 231 -1.75 -1.95 -4.86
C VAL A 231 -2.25 -3.31 -5.34
N MET A 232 -3.21 -3.84 -4.60
CA MET A 232 -3.88 -5.10 -4.92
C MET A 232 -5.08 -4.84 -5.83
N HIS A 233 -5.22 -5.65 -6.87
CA HIS A 233 -6.36 -5.64 -7.79
C HIS A 233 -7.41 -6.65 -7.39
#